data_4429e857a2d67ddba4ceef174dc5c604
#
_entry.id   4429e857a2d67ddba4ceef174dc5c604
#
_cell.length_a   1.000
_cell.length_b   1.000
_cell.length_c   1.000
_cell.angle_alpha   90.00
_cell.angle_beta   90.00
_cell.angle_gamma   90.00
#
_symmetry.space_group_name_H-M   'P 1'
#
loop_
_entity.id
_entity.type
_entity.pdbx_description
1 polymer ?
#
loop_
_entity_poly.entity_id
_entity_poly.type
_entity_poly.pdbx_seq_one_letter_code
_entity_poly.pdbx_strand_id
1 'polypeptide(L)'
;MLNNNRKALLFSFFVVLYFALVLCVHLLMQNNDVHYLFRKILPTYEVSLDESWNKTITNSNKPFEKITSEKMTVWDGSHYNFIKEEMYSDIKNFAYYPLFPLFWKVTGLSTLGISLLNIFLFALGMWVMFKIFANNISWKHLLLLLCVPYMVIFMMPYSEALYFVFIALGLYGILKERYWLYFLGFILASMIKSSSLLFVILFLCLEGLYALNHRSISLFFKRFLKAIFPVILGMFLVMLFQWIMGAPSFFQSIISQKYWGKSLSLPQLPFSFWSNESRSITVPFLCLYFLPMLVVLAREVVLALSSKRRIAFDKWKYVRLICIVFLVGNVFTALFTQHGGLYSLARYLLATPFFVFLLFDTINRKQNNFWQIVCLVIGVITIIICKDYFAKADFFGAYLVIVTSFLVYFYRRIHTKILYSLLAIIVLLNACWTAYMFNCFLLNGWIFT
;
A
#
# COMPACT_ATOMS: atom_id res chain seq x y z
N MET A 1 -2.70 -24.69 -22.96
CA MET A 1 -2.51 -23.93 -21.68
C MET A 1 -1.31 -22.99 -21.82
N LEU A 2 -1.48 -21.71 -21.50
CA LEU A 2 -0.35 -20.76 -21.50
C LEU A 2 0.67 -21.17 -20.44
N ASN A 3 1.96 -21.16 -20.81
CA ASN A 3 3.07 -21.33 -19.85
C ASN A 3 2.92 -20.29 -18.72
N ASN A 4 3.19 -20.68 -17.48
CA ASN A 4 3.04 -19.85 -16.27
C ASN A 4 3.71 -18.47 -16.38
N ASN A 5 4.85 -18.37 -17.08
CA ASN A 5 5.53 -17.12 -17.34
C ASN A 5 4.74 -16.20 -18.30
N ARG A 6 4.15 -16.77 -19.36
CA ARG A 6 3.31 -16.02 -20.31
C ARG A 6 2.04 -15.49 -19.65
N LYS A 7 1.46 -16.29 -18.75
CA LYS A 7 0.27 -15.90 -18.00
C LYS A 7 0.56 -14.73 -17.04
N ALA A 8 1.70 -14.80 -16.32
CA ALA A 8 2.12 -13.70 -15.44
C ALA A 8 2.35 -12.41 -16.23
N LEU A 9 2.98 -12.48 -17.40
CA LEU A 9 3.20 -11.34 -18.27
C LEU A 9 1.88 -10.77 -18.80
N LEU A 10 0.96 -11.63 -19.24
CA LEU A 10 -0.37 -11.24 -19.70
C LEU A 10 -1.13 -10.47 -18.60
N PHE A 11 -1.11 -10.97 -17.36
CA PHE A 11 -1.80 -10.31 -16.25
C PHE A 11 -1.17 -8.95 -15.91
N SER A 12 0.15 -8.82 -15.99
CA SER A 12 0.82 -7.54 -15.80
C SER A 12 0.46 -6.53 -16.90
N PHE A 13 0.29 -6.99 -18.13
CA PHE A 13 -0.22 -6.17 -19.22
C PHE A 13 -1.64 -5.66 -18.94
N PHE A 14 -2.53 -6.50 -18.39
CA PHE A 14 -3.87 -6.06 -17.98
C PHE A 14 -3.84 -5.04 -16.83
N VAL A 15 -2.84 -5.07 -15.96
CA VAL A 15 -2.63 -4.00 -14.96
C VAL A 15 -2.35 -2.66 -15.67
N VAL A 16 -1.50 -2.65 -16.70
CA VAL A 16 -1.25 -1.42 -17.49
C VAL A 16 -2.54 -0.96 -18.21
N LEU A 17 -3.29 -1.89 -18.80
CA LEU A 17 -4.58 -1.57 -19.46
C LEU A 17 -5.59 -0.98 -18.47
N TYR A 18 -5.61 -1.42 -17.23
CA TYR A 18 -6.46 -0.82 -16.20
C TYR A 18 -6.12 0.66 -15.98
N PHE A 19 -4.84 1.02 -15.89
CA PHE A 19 -4.46 2.43 -15.77
C PHE A 19 -4.76 3.24 -17.04
N ALA A 20 -4.63 2.63 -18.21
CA ALA A 20 -5.09 3.26 -19.46
C ALA A 20 -6.60 3.53 -19.41
N LEU A 21 -7.41 2.58 -18.90
CA LEU A 21 -8.84 2.79 -18.69
C LEU A 21 -9.11 3.94 -17.72
N VAL A 22 -8.39 4.02 -16.59
CA VAL A 22 -8.50 5.13 -15.62
C VAL A 22 -8.21 6.46 -16.28
N LEU A 23 -7.14 6.56 -17.07
CA LEU A 23 -6.80 7.77 -17.82
C LEU A 23 -7.87 8.11 -18.87
N CYS A 24 -8.42 7.12 -19.58
CA CYS A 24 -9.53 7.34 -20.51
C CYS A 24 -10.77 7.90 -19.79
N VAL A 25 -11.13 7.33 -18.63
CA VAL A 25 -12.24 7.86 -17.80
C VAL A 25 -11.96 9.30 -17.40
N HIS A 26 -10.73 9.58 -16.92
CA HIS A 26 -10.34 10.94 -16.52
C HIS A 26 -10.46 11.93 -17.69
N LEU A 27 -9.97 11.58 -18.87
CA LEU A 27 -10.05 12.42 -20.08
C LEU A 27 -11.50 12.64 -20.54
N LEU A 28 -12.35 11.61 -20.47
CA LEU A 28 -13.78 11.73 -20.77
C LEU A 28 -14.46 12.70 -19.79
N MET A 29 -14.12 12.66 -18.52
CA MET A 29 -14.67 13.55 -17.48
C MET A 29 -14.20 15.01 -17.60
N GLN A 30 -13.22 15.32 -18.43
CA GLN A 30 -12.86 16.69 -18.80
C GLN A 30 -13.88 17.34 -19.75
N ASN A 31 -14.73 16.55 -20.42
CA ASN A 31 -15.82 17.05 -21.23
C ASN A 31 -17.01 17.44 -20.36
N ASN A 32 -17.53 18.67 -20.53
CA ASN A 32 -18.63 19.23 -19.73
C ASN A 32 -19.90 18.36 -19.75
N ASP A 33 -20.28 17.85 -20.92
CA ASP A 33 -21.51 17.07 -21.07
C ASP A 33 -21.42 15.71 -20.39
N VAL A 34 -20.28 15.03 -20.56
CA VAL A 34 -20.02 13.76 -19.89
C VAL A 34 -19.94 13.95 -18.38
N HIS A 35 -19.20 14.96 -17.91
CA HIS A 35 -19.12 15.31 -16.50
C HIS A 35 -20.51 15.61 -15.91
N TYR A 36 -21.36 16.35 -16.60
CA TYR A 36 -22.72 16.64 -16.16
C TYR A 36 -23.56 15.38 -15.92
N LEU A 37 -23.42 14.36 -16.76
CA LEU A 37 -24.11 13.07 -16.58
C LEU A 37 -23.60 12.31 -15.37
N PHE A 38 -22.29 12.31 -15.14
CA PHE A 38 -21.66 11.54 -14.08
C PHE A 38 -21.64 12.23 -12.70
N ARG A 39 -21.78 13.57 -12.63
CA ARG A 39 -21.76 14.33 -11.36
C ARG A 39 -22.85 13.93 -10.37
N LYS A 40 -23.95 13.33 -10.84
CA LYS A 40 -25.01 12.80 -9.99
C LYS A 40 -24.59 11.50 -9.29
N ILE A 41 -23.64 10.77 -9.86
CA ILE A 41 -23.15 9.48 -9.37
C ILE A 41 -21.83 9.67 -8.64
N LEU A 42 -20.96 10.52 -9.16
CA LEU A 42 -19.66 10.89 -8.58
C LEU A 42 -19.63 12.42 -8.39
N PRO A 43 -20.18 12.94 -7.29
CA PRO A 43 -20.11 14.37 -7.02
C PRO A 43 -18.65 14.79 -6.91
N THR A 44 -18.29 15.84 -7.65
CA THR A 44 -16.96 16.42 -7.59
C THR A 44 -16.93 17.50 -6.52
N TYR A 45 -15.93 17.44 -5.67
CA TYR A 45 -15.69 18.44 -4.65
C TYR A 45 -14.40 19.20 -4.97
N GLU A 46 -14.42 20.49 -4.78
CA GLU A 46 -13.21 21.30 -4.69
C GLU A 46 -12.75 21.30 -3.24
N VAL A 47 -11.50 20.96 -3.03
CA VAL A 47 -10.88 21.00 -1.72
C VAL A 47 -9.89 22.17 -1.73
N SER A 48 -10.16 23.19 -0.95
CA SER A 48 -9.20 24.25 -0.66
C SER A 48 -8.67 24.11 0.75
N LEU A 49 -7.37 24.27 0.92
CA LEU A 49 -6.71 24.40 2.22
C LEU A 49 -6.37 25.88 2.40
N ASP A 50 -6.74 26.43 3.55
CA ASP A 50 -6.25 27.74 3.95
C ASP A 50 -4.82 27.65 4.53
N GLU A 51 -4.21 28.80 4.85
CA GLU A 51 -2.87 28.87 5.43
C GLU A 51 -2.76 28.15 6.79
N SER A 52 -3.89 27.93 7.46
CA SER A 52 -4.01 27.23 8.74
C SER A 52 -4.29 25.72 8.57
N TRP A 53 -4.22 25.20 7.35
CA TRP A 53 -4.54 23.80 6.99
C TRP A 53 -6.01 23.41 7.24
N ASN A 54 -6.92 24.39 7.39
CA ASN A 54 -8.34 24.10 7.45
C ASN A 54 -8.85 23.73 6.06
N LYS A 55 -9.54 22.61 5.99
CA LYS A 55 -10.08 22.06 4.75
C LYS A 55 -11.48 22.64 4.50
N THR A 56 -11.64 23.39 3.44
CA THR A 56 -12.97 23.78 2.93
C THR A 56 -13.34 22.90 1.74
N ILE A 57 -14.44 22.17 1.87
CA ILE A 57 -14.97 21.30 0.82
C ILE A 57 -16.15 22.00 0.19
N THR A 58 -16.05 22.36 -1.07
CA THR A 58 -17.14 22.95 -1.85
C THR A 58 -17.55 22.00 -2.99
N ASN A 59 -18.86 21.88 -3.24
CA ASN A 59 -19.32 21.16 -4.43
C ASN A 59 -18.81 21.87 -5.68
N SER A 60 -18.00 21.16 -6.46
CA SER A 60 -17.52 21.67 -7.74
C SER A 60 -18.40 21.15 -8.88
N ASN A 61 -18.95 22.05 -9.66
CA ASN A 61 -19.61 21.71 -10.93
C ASN A 61 -18.65 21.74 -12.12
N LYS A 62 -17.33 21.82 -11.84
CA LYS A 62 -16.31 21.89 -12.87
C LYS A 62 -15.94 20.50 -13.38
N PRO A 63 -15.64 20.34 -14.68
CA PRO A 63 -15.10 19.11 -15.23
C PRO A 63 -13.74 18.79 -14.61
N PHE A 64 -13.25 17.56 -14.84
CA PHE A 64 -11.95 17.13 -14.33
C PHE A 64 -10.82 18.02 -14.87
N GLU A 65 -9.81 18.19 -14.05
CA GLU A 65 -8.65 19.01 -14.33
C GLU A 65 -7.76 18.41 -15.44
N LYS A 66 -7.13 19.31 -16.22
CA LYS A 66 -6.13 18.87 -17.20
C LYS A 66 -4.89 18.36 -16.51
N ILE A 67 -4.35 17.26 -17.03
CA ILE A 67 -3.11 16.66 -16.52
C ILE A 67 -1.93 17.49 -17.02
N THR A 68 -1.21 18.16 -16.10
CA THR A 68 0.01 18.92 -16.39
C THR A 68 1.12 18.56 -15.41
N SER A 69 2.38 18.75 -15.82
CA SER A 69 3.51 18.50 -14.92
C SER A 69 3.43 19.32 -13.63
N GLU A 70 2.98 20.56 -13.71
CA GLU A 70 2.80 21.45 -12.57
C GLU A 70 1.80 20.89 -11.56
N LYS A 71 0.59 20.51 -12.02
CA LYS A 71 -0.46 19.90 -11.17
C LYS A 71 -0.07 18.53 -10.61
N MET A 72 0.85 17.83 -11.24
CA MET A 72 1.40 16.58 -10.74
C MET A 72 2.53 16.78 -9.72
N THR A 73 3.13 17.98 -9.64
CA THR A 73 4.24 18.28 -8.73
C THR A 73 3.71 18.87 -7.43
N VAL A 74 2.94 18.07 -6.69
CA VAL A 74 2.33 18.45 -5.41
C VAL A 74 2.66 17.40 -4.33
N TRP A 75 2.52 17.77 -3.08
CA TRP A 75 2.74 16.92 -1.90
C TRP A 75 4.12 16.23 -1.92
N ASP A 76 4.19 14.94 -1.64
CA ASP A 76 5.46 14.18 -1.65
C ASP A 76 6.19 14.31 -3.01
N GLY A 77 5.44 14.44 -4.11
CA GLY A 77 5.99 14.64 -5.45
C GLY A 77 6.79 15.93 -5.56
N SER A 78 6.39 17.00 -4.88
CA SER A 78 7.14 18.26 -4.83
C SER A 78 8.47 18.11 -4.10
N HIS A 79 8.49 17.38 -2.98
CA HIS A 79 9.71 17.11 -2.22
C HIS A 79 10.68 16.22 -2.99
N TYR A 80 10.19 15.18 -3.66
CA TYR A 80 11.04 14.33 -4.52
C TYR A 80 11.60 15.10 -5.73
N ASN A 81 10.78 15.98 -6.34
CA ASN A 81 11.25 16.83 -7.42
C ASN A 81 12.28 17.84 -6.93
N PHE A 82 12.07 18.44 -5.75
CA PHE A 82 13.04 19.34 -5.13
C PHE A 82 14.39 18.62 -4.88
N ILE A 83 14.38 17.42 -4.30
CA ILE A 83 15.61 16.64 -4.06
C ILE A 83 16.27 16.26 -5.41
N LYS A 84 15.49 15.95 -6.43
CA LYS A 84 16.00 15.68 -7.78
C LYS A 84 16.80 16.86 -8.34
N GLU A 85 16.31 18.09 -8.19
CA GLU A 85 16.92 19.30 -8.72
C GLU A 85 18.03 19.84 -7.79
N GLU A 86 17.68 20.13 -6.53
CA GLU A 86 18.48 20.86 -5.55
C GLU A 86 19.19 19.98 -4.52
N MET A 87 19.02 18.65 -4.63
CA MET A 87 19.48 17.69 -3.63
C MET A 87 18.92 17.98 -2.22
N TYR A 88 19.70 17.84 -1.19
CA TYR A 88 19.30 18.02 0.22
C TYR A 88 19.63 19.41 0.77
N SER A 89 19.31 20.48 0.02
CA SER A 89 19.56 21.87 0.45
C SER A 89 18.61 22.32 1.57
N ASP A 90 17.41 21.73 1.74
CA ASP A 90 16.48 21.98 2.85
C ASP A 90 16.52 20.81 3.87
N ILE A 91 16.63 21.19 5.16
CA ILE A 91 16.69 20.23 6.28
C ILE A 91 15.45 19.33 6.38
N LYS A 92 14.28 19.79 5.96
CA LYS A 92 13.04 19.01 5.95
C LYS A 92 13.11 17.84 4.97
N ASN A 93 13.85 18.01 3.88
CA ASN A 93 13.93 17.01 2.81
C ASN A 93 14.78 15.80 3.19
N PHE A 94 15.61 15.86 4.25
CA PHE A 94 16.30 14.68 4.77
C PHE A 94 15.34 13.61 5.33
N ALA A 95 14.07 13.93 5.56
CA ALA A 95 13.05 12.93 5.89
C ALA A 95 12.74 11.97 4.72
N TYR A 96 13.03 12.38 3.48
CA TYR A 96 12.84 11.60 2.27
C TYR A 96 14.12 10.84 1.90
N TYR A 97 13.96 9.57 1.55
CA TYR A 97 15.10 8.71 1.25
C TYR A 97 15.57 8.88 -0.20
N PRO A 98 16.89 8.74 -0.46
CA PRO A 98 17.51 9.23 -1.70
C PRO A 98 17.23 8.41 -2.95
N LEU A 99 16.93 7.10 -2.84
CA LEU A 99 16.97 6.23 -4.02
C LEU A 99 15.91 6.61 -5.07
N PHE A 100 14.71 7.00 -4.68
CA PHE A 100 13.68 7.38 -5.66
C PHE A 100 13.98 8.72 -6.35
N PRO A 101 14.30 9.83 -5.65
CA PRO A 101 14.66 11.07 -6.33
C PRO A 101 15.93 10.95 -7.17
N LEU A 102 16.93 10.15 -6.74
CA LEU A 102 18.11 9.86 -7.56
C LEU A 102 17.77 9.06 -8.83
N PHE A 103 16.92 8.04 -8.69
CA PHE A 103 16.39 7.29 -9.83
C PHE A 103 15.68 8.23 -10.81
N TRP A 104 14.83 9.13 -10.30
CA TRP A 104 14.15 10.13 -11.13
C TRP A 104 15.17 11.08 -11.80
N LYS A 105 16.19 11.55 -11.09
CA LYS A 105 17.26 12.38 -11.65
C LYS A 105 18.00 11.68 -12.79
N VAL A 106 18.41 10.43 -12.59
CA VAL A 106 19.13 9.63 -13.60
C VAL A 106 18.29 9.38 -14.85
N THR A 107 16.97 9.18 -14.71
CA THR A 107 16.08 8.98 -15.86
C THR A 107 15.85 10.26 -16.67
N GLY A 108 16.09 11.44 -16.11
CA GLY A 108 15.84 12.73 -16.77
C GLY A 108 14.38 13.02 -17.09
N LEU A 109 13.43 12.21 -16.58
CA LEU A 109 12.03 12.31 -16.90
C LEU A 109 11.36 13.54 -16.26
N SER A 110 10.38 14.10 -16.96
CA SER A 110 9.44 15.08 -16.37
C SER A 110 8.58 14.43 -15.30
N THR A 111 7.83 15.22 -14.54
CA THR A 111 6.87 14.72 -13.55
C THR A 111 5.83 13.78 -14.16
N LEU A 112 5.34 14.10 -15.35
CA LEU A 112 4.46 13.17 -16.10
C LEU A 112 5.18 11.90 -16.52
N GLY A 113 6.43 12.02 -16.97
CA GLY A 113 7.23 10.89 -17.42
C GLY A 113 7.49 9.90 -16.27
N ILE A 114 7.87 10.37 -15.08
CA ILE A 114 8.10 9.50 -13.92
C ILE A 114 6.79 8.88 -13.42
N SER A 115 5.65 9.59 -13.50
CA SER A 115 4.34 9.04 -13.16
C SER A 115 3.92 7.92 -14.10
N LEU A 116 4.14 8.06 -15.39
CA LEU A 116 3.93 6.98 -16.35
C LEU A 116 4.89 5.80 -16.09
N LEU A 117 6.16 6.07 -15.81
CA LEU A 117 7.12 5.02 -15.46
C LEU A 117 6.70 4.26 -14.20
N ASN A 118 6.10 4.93 -13.21
CA ASN A 118 5.59 4.29 -12.01
C ASN A 118 4.49 3.25 -12.32
N ILE A 119 3.63 3.48 -13.30
CA ILE A 119 2.64 2.48 -13.75
C ILE A 119 3.36 1.21 -14.27
N PHE A 120 4.40 1.37 -15.08
CA PHE A 120 5.18 0.24 -15.58
C PHE A 120 5.99 -0.46 -14.49
N LEU A 121 6.56 0.29 -13.55
CA LEU A 121 7.23 -0.28 -12.38
C LEU A 121 6.25 -1.09 -11.52
N PHE A 122 5.06 -0.57 -11.27
CA PHE A 122 4.04 -1.33 -10.55
C PHE A 122 3.66 -2.62 -11.31
N ALA A 123 3.45 -2.54 -12.63
CA ALA A 123 3.17 -3.71 -13.45
C ALA A 123 4.32 -4.74 -13.42
N LEU A 124 5.58 -4.28 -13.38
CA LEU A 124 6.77 -5.12 -13.19
C LEU A 124 6.76 -5.81 -11.82
N GLY A 125 6.48 -5.06 -10.75
CA GLY A 125 6.34 -5.61 -9.41
C GLY A 125 5.21 -6.65 -9.35
N MET A 126 4.08 -6.38 -10.01
CA MET A 126 2.96 -7.33 -10.14
C MET A 126 3.35 -8.58 -10.93
N TRP A 127 4.14 -8.45 -11.98
CA TRP A 127 4.68 -9.62 -12.67
C TRP A 127 5.47 -10.55 -11.74
N VAL A 128 6.31 -9.98 -10.85
CA VAL A 128 7.00 -10.76 -9.83
C VAL A 128 6.01 -11.42 -8.87
N MET A 129 4.98 -10.68 -8.40
CA MET A 129 3.94 -11.23 -7.53
C MET A 129 3.17 -12.37 -8.23
N PHE A 130 2.80 -12.20 -9.49
CA PHE A 130 2.17 -13.26 -10.27
C PHE A 130 3.06 -14.50 -10.44
N LYS A 131 4.39 -14.33 -10.56
CA LYS A 131 5.35 -15.45 -10.56
C LYS A 131 5.44 -16.18 -9.23
N ILE A 132 5.27 -15.49 -8.10
CA ILE A 132 5.18 -16.14 -6.79
C ILE A 132 4.02 -17.15 -6.77
N PHE A 133 2.87 -16.77 -7.33
CA PHE A 133 1.65 -17.57 -7.33
C PHE A 133 1.41 -18.35 -8.64
N ALA A 134 2.42 -18.50 -9.49
CA ALA A 134 2.28 -18.95 -10.88
C ALA A 134 1.45 -20.26 -11.06
N ASN A 135 1.57 -21.19 -10.12
CA ASN A 135 0.85 -22.48 -10.20
C ASN A 135 -0.66 -22.35 -9.94
N ASN A 136 -1.07 -21.34 -9.16
CA ASN A 136 -2.45 -21.20 -8.68
C ASN A 136 -3.12 -19.91 -9.15
N ILE A 137 -2.42 -19.10 -9.97
CA ILE A 137 -2.95 -17.82 -10.41
C ILE A 137 -4.06 -17.96 -11.44
N SER A 138 -5.11 -17.17 -11.29
CA SER A 138 -6.28 -17.14 -12.17
C SER A 138 -6.76 -15.70 -12.39
N TRP A 139 -7.68 -15.50 -13.35
CA TRP A 139 -8.34 -14.22 -13.57
C TRP A 139 -8.98 -13.62 -12.33
N LYS A 140 -9.43 -14.46 -11.39
CA LYS A 140 -9.98 -14.00 -10.10
C LYS A 140 -8.97 -13.16 -9.29
N HIS A 141 -7.70 -13.57 -9.28
CA HIS A 141 -6.64 -12.84 -8.60
C HIS A 141 -6.42 -11.45 -9.21
N LEU A 142 -6.36 -11.39 -10.55
CA LEU A 142 -6.22 -10.13 -11.26
C LEU A 142 -7.42 -9.22 -11.01
N LEU A 143 -8.64 -9.70 -11.21
CA LEU A 143 -9.84 -8.88 -11.06
C LEU A 143 -10.03 -8.41 -9.62
N LEU A 144 -9.82 -9.29 -8.62
CA LEU A 144 -9.88 -8.88 -7.21
C LEU A 144 -8.80 -7.85 -6.84
N LEU A 145 -7.61 -7.96 -7.41
CA LEU A 145 -6.58 -6.91 -7.26
C LEU A 145 -7.07 -5.58 -7.81
N LEU A 146 -7.64 -5.58 -9.03
CA LEU A 146 -8.13 -4.36 -9.69
C LEU A 146 -9.39 -3.78 -9.03
N CYS A 147 -10.02 -4.51 -8.11
CA CYS A 147 -11.09 -3.99 -7.26
C CYS A 147 -10.57 -3.21 -6.02
N VAL A 148 -9.28 -3.24 -5.71
CA VAL A 148 -8.71 -2.56 -4.54
C VAL A 148 -8.70 -1.05 -4.75
N PRO A 149 -9.34 -0.26 -3.89
CA PRO A 149 -9.56 1.17 -4.12
C PRO A 149 -8.36 2.03 -3.68
N TYR A 150 -7.16 1.77 -4.18
CA TYR A 150 -6.00 2.61 -3.85
C TYR A 150 -4.92 2.62 -4.94
N MET A 151 -5.28 2.16 -6.14
CA MET A 151 -4.37 2.06 -7.26
C MET A 151 -3.86 3.41 -7.76
N VAL A 152 -4.56 4.50 -7.44
CA VAL A 152 -4.22 5.87 -7.85
C VAL A 152 -2.80 6.27 -7.48
N ILE A 153 -2.26 5.75 -6.36
CA ILE A 153 -0.91 6.08 -5.87
C ILE A 153 0.18 5.75 -6.91
N PHE A 154 -0.04 4.72 -7.73
CA PHE A 154 0.92 4.29 -8.75
C PHE A 154 0.88 5.16 -10.02
N MET A 155 -0.07 6.11 -10.09
CA MET A 155 -0.13 7.12 -11.16
C MET A 155 0.58 8.43 -10.77
N MET A 156 1.13 8.53 -9.57
CA MET A 156 1.72 9.73 -9.01
C MET A 156 3.25 9.67 -9.04
N PRO A 157 3.95 10.82 -9.01
CA PRO A 157 5.40 10.87 -8.97
C PRO A 157 5.94 10.51 -7.56
N TYR A 158 5.54 9.34 -7.06
CA TYR A 158 5.79 8.85 -5.72
C TYR A 158 6.66 7.60 -5.72
N SER A 159 7.26 7.29 -4.60
CA SER A 159 8.23 6.20 -4.45
C SER A 159 7.60 4.80 -4.33
N GLU A 160 6.26 4.70 -4.25
CA GLU A 160 5.53 3.45 -3.96
C GLU A 160 5.76 2.37 -5.01
N ALA A 161 5.77 2.72 -6.29
CA ALA A 161 5.93 1.76 -7.36
C ALA A 161 7.33 1.12 -7.35
N LEU A 162 8.36 1.93 -7.17
CA LEU A 162 9.74 1.44 -7.07
C LEU A 162 9.95 0.59 -5.80
N TYR A 163 9.41 1.03 -4.67
CA TYR A 163 9.40 0.27 -3.42
C TYR A 163 8.69 -1.09 -3.60
N PHE A 164 7.53 -1.08 -4.29
CA PHE A 164 6.77 -2.30 -4.58
C PHE A 164 7.61 -3.33 -5.35
N VAL A 165 8.33 -2.92 -6.38
CA VAL A 165 9.21 -3.82 -7.17
C VAL A 165 10.23 -4.50 -6.26
N PHE A 166 10.96 -3.74 -5.44
CA PHE A 166 12.05 -4.31 -4.66
C PHE A 166 11.55 -5.20 -3.52
N ILE A 167 10.46 -4.85 -2.86
CA ILE A 167 9.85 -5.74 -1.87
C ILE A 167 9.32 -7.02 -2.53
N ALA A 168 8.66 -6.93 -3.69
CA ALA A 168 8.20 -8.11 -4.42
C ALA A 168 9.37 -9.05 -4.79
N LEU A 169 10.52 -8.49 -5.24
CA LEU A 169 11.76 -9.25 -5.48
C LEU A 169 12.30 -9.90 -4.20
N GLY A 170 12.28 -9.18 -3.08
CA GLY A 170 12.69 -9.70 -1.78
C GLY A 170 11.84 -10.89 -1.34
N LEU A 171 10.51 -10.78 -1.41
CA LEU A 171 9.59 -11.87 -1.10
C LEU A 171 9.77 -13.08 -2.03
N TYR A 172 9.96 -12.82 -3.33
CA TYR A 172 10.28 -13.86 -4.31
C TYR A 172 11.60 -14.57 -3.96
N GLY A 173 12.61 -13.79 -3.53
CA GLY A 173 13.91 -14.31 -3.08
C GLY A 173 13.79 -15.27 -1.90
N ILE A 174 12.97 -14.94 -0.89
CA ILE A 174 12.70 -15.81 0.26
C ILE A 174 12.05 -17.13 -0.21
N LEU A 175 10.99 -17.05 -1.02
CA LEU A 175 10.23 -18.22 -1.44
C LEU A 175 11.01 -19.14 -2.38
N LYS A 176 11.90 -18.59 -3.21
CA LYS A 176 12.76 -19.35 -4.14
C LYS A 176 14.15 -19.65 -3.60
N GLU A 177 14.42 -19.32 -2.33
CA GLU A 177 15.72 -19.53 -1.67
C GLU A 177 16.89 -18.85 -2.40
N ARG A 178 16.62 -17.74 -3.08
CA ARG A 178 17.62 -16.94 -3.76
C ARG A 178 18.03 -15.77 -2.87
N TYR A 179 19.01 -16.00 -2.00
CA TYR A 179 19.43 -15.00 -1.00
C TYR A 179 19.85 -13.67 -1.63
N TRP A 180 20.47 -13.68 -2.81
CA TRP A 180 20.87 -12.46 -3.50
C TRP A 180 19.68 -11.57 -3.91
N LEU A 181 18.53 -12.18 -4.31
CA LEU A 181 17.30 -11.43 -4.60
C LEU A 181 16.68 -10.87 -3.32
N TYR A 182 16.71 -11.64 -2.25
CA TYR A 182 16.31 -11.16 -0.92
C TYR A 182 17.18 -9.97 -0.50
N PHE A 183 18.49 -10.12 -0.57
CA PHE A 183 19.46 -9.10 -0.20
C PHE A 183 19.27 -7.82 -1.02
N LEU A 184 19.26 -7.91 -2.35
CA LEU A 184 19.06 -6.77 -3.25
C LEU A 184 17.70 -6.11 -3.03
N GLY A 185 16.64 -6.90 -2.91
CA GLY A 185 15.29 -6.37 -2.70
C GLY A 185 15.16 -5.56 -1.41
N PHE A 186 15.63 -6.09 -0.28
CA PHE A 186 15.50 -5.39 1.00
C PHE A 186 16.48 -4.23 1.18
N ILE A 187 17.71 -4.29 0.63
CA ILE A 187 18.64 -3.16 0.68
C ILE A 187 18.09 -1.96 -0.11
N LEU A 188 17.64 -2.20 -1.36
CA LEU A 188 17.11 -1.12 -2.20
C LEU A 188 15.76 -0.58 -1.67
N ALA A 189 14.87 -1.44 -1.16
CA ALA A 189 13.65 -0.99 -0.50
C ALA A 189 13.96 -0.10 0.72
N SER A 190 14.98 -0.45 1.50
CA SER A 190 15.40 0.34 2.67
C SER A 190 16.02 1.69 2.32
N MET A 191 16.46 1.86 1.07
CA MET A 191 16.95 3.14 0.55
C MET A 191 15.85 4.02 -0.06
N ILE A 192 14.59 3.51 -0.13
CA ILE A 192 13.46 4.24 -0.73
C ILE A 192 12.56 4.87 0.33
N LYS A 193 12.29 4.16 1.44
CA LYS A 193 11.28 4.58 2.43
C LYS A 193 11.72 4.38 3.86
N SER A 194 11.39 5.34 4.71
CA SER A 194 11.61 5.29 6.17
C SER A 194 10.81 4.18 6.87
N SER A 195 9.69 3.72 6.27
CA SER A 195 8.94 2.56 6.77
C SER A 195 9.77 1.27 6.81
N SER A 196 10.93 1.25 6.16
CA SER A 196 11.88 0.13 6.25
C SER A 196 12.45 -0.08 7.65
N LEU A 197 12.38 0.91 8.54
CA LEU A 197 12.67 0.74 9.98
C LEU A 197 11.80 -0.36 10.61
N LEU A 198 10.58 -0.54 10.13
CA LEU A 198 9.69 -1.61 10.61
C LEU A 198 10.23 -3.01 10.34
N PHE A 199 11.10 -3.20 9.35
CA PHE A 199 11.71 -4.52 9.10
C PHE A 199 12.59 -4.97 10.27
N VAL A 200 13.17 -4.04 11.03
CA VAL A 200 13.95 -4.38 12.23
C VAL A 200 13.05 -5.07 13.25
N ILE A 201 11.91 -4.43 13.57
CA ILE A 201 10.92 -4.96 14.51
C ILE A 201 10.29 -6.24 13.95
N LEU A 202 9.99 -6.26 12.66
CA LEU A 202 9.42 -7.41 11.96
C LEU A 202 10.31 -8.64 12.10
N PHE A 203 11.60 -8.54 11.75
CA PHE A 203 12.52 -9.67 11.84
C PHE A 203 12.83 -10.05 13.29
N LEU A 204 12.86 -9.08 14.21
CA LEU A 204 12.96 -9.36 15.64
C LEU A 204 11.80 -10.27 16.11
N CYS A 205 10.57 -9.89 15.79
CA CYS A 205 9.37 -10.65 16.15
C CYS A 205 9.36 -12.04 15.50
N LEU A 206 9.65 -12.13 14.20
CA LEU A 206 9.57 -13.40 13.47
C LEU A 206 10.66 -14.39 13.87
N GLU A 207 11.89 -13.93 13.95
CA GLU A 207 12.99 -14.81 14.37
C GLU A 207 12.92 -15.12 15.87
N GLY A 208 12.33 -14.21 16.66
CA GLY A 208 11.97 -14.48 18.06
C GLY A 208 10.92 -15.60 18.16
N LEU A 209 9.82 -15.53 17.41
CA LEU A 209 8.82 -16.61 17.33
C LEU A 209 9.43 -17.94 16.86
N TYR A 210 10.31 -17.88 15.86
CA TYR A 210 11.00 -19.06 15.36
C TYR A 210 11.89 -19.69 16.43
N ALA A 211 12.67 -18.87 17.14
CA ALA A 211 13.56 -19.30 18.20
C ALA A 211 12.81 -19.88 19.40
N LEU A 212 11.71 -19.24 19.81
CA LEU A 212 10.82 -19.76 20.86
C LEU A 212 10.28 -21.15 20.48
N ASN A 213 9.85 -21.32 19.24
CA ASN A 213 9.38 -22.60 18.74
C ASN A 213 10.46 -23.70 18.74
N HIS A 214 11.73 -23.33 18.52
CA HIS A 214 12.86 -24.26 18.51
C HIS A 214 13.63 -24.32 19.84
N ARG A 215 13.26 -23.47 20.82
CA ARG A 215 13.91 -23.32 22.11
C ARG A 215 15.44 -23.12 22.01
N SER A 216 15.88 -22.29 21.06
CA SER A 216 17.29 -22.04 20.78
C SER A 216 17.57 -20.57 20.55
N ILE A 217 18.24 -19.92 21.52
CA ILE A 217 18.64 -18.52 21.43
C ILE A 217 19.78 -18.29 20.42
N SER A 218 20.69 -19.25 20.27
CA SER A 218 21.76 -19.18 19.27
C SER A 218 21.20 -19.16 17.85
N LEU A 219 20.16 -19.94 17.61
CA LEU A 219 19.45 -19.95 16.33
C LEU A 219 18.76 -18.60 16.04
N PHE A 220 18.24 -17.94 17.08
CA PHE A 220 17.70 -16.58 16.97
C PHE A 220 18.74 -15.62 16.42
N PHE A 221 19.87 -15.46 17.09
CA PHE A 221 20.88 -14.49 16.68
C PHE A 221 21.40 -14.75 15.26
N LYS A 222 21.71 -16.02 14.91
CA LYS A 222 22.19 -16.39 13.58
C LYS A 222 21.18 -16.01 12.47
N ARG A 223 19.92 -16.30 12.69
CA ARG A 223 18.85 -16.03 11.69
C ARG A 223 18.51 -14.55 11.64
N PHE A 224 18.36 -13.89 12.81
CA PHE A 224 18.06 -12.48 12.91
C PHE A 224 19.13 -11.61 12.23
N LEU A 225 20.41 -11.83 12.54
CA LEU A 225 21.49 -11.09 11.91
C LEU A 225 21.50 -11.27 10.39
N LYS A 226 21.29 -12.49 9.90
CA LYS A 226 21.19 -12.75 8.46
C LYS A 226 19.99 -12.05 7.83
N ALA A 227 18.86 -12.01 8.51
CA ALA A 227 17.63 -11.39 7.98
C ALA A 227 17.71 -9.87 8.02
N ILE A 228 18.29 -9.26 9.06
CA ILE A 228 18.31 -7.81 9.21
C ILE A 228 19.45 -7.13 8.44
N PHE A 229 20.51 -7.83 8.11
CA PHE A 229 21.71 -7.28 7.51
C PHE A 229 21.46 -6.42 6.27
N PRO A 230 20.65 -6.84 5.25
CA PRO A 230 20.38 -6.01 4.08
C PRO A 230 19.61 -4.73 4.44
N VAL A 231 18.73 -4.78 5.44
CA VAL A 231 17.96 -3.62 5.89
C VAL A 231 18.87 -2.60 6.57
N ILE A 232 19.71 -3.04 7.50
CA ILE A 232 20.67 -2.16 8.19
C ILE A 232 21.65 -1.56 7.20
N LEU A 233 22.16 -2.34 6.25
CA LEU A 233 23.07 -1.84 5.23
C LEU A 233 22.39 -0.79 4.35
N GLY A 234 21.15 -1.01 3.92
CA GLY A 234 20.40 -0.02 3.14
C GLY A 234 20.16 1.27 3.91
N MET A 235 19.80 1.19 5.19
CA MET A 235 19.63 2.36 6.07
C MET A 235 20.96 3.10 6.31
N PHE A 236 22.04 2.36 6.53
CA PHE A 236 23.37 2.93 6.67
C PHE A 236 23.78 3.70 5.41
N LEU A 237 23.52 3.14 4.23
CA LEU A 237 23.81 3.84 2.95
C LEU A 237 22.99 5.13 2.79
N VAL A 238 21.73 5.15 3.24
CA VAL A 238 20.92 6.38 3.28
C VAL A 238 21.56 7.43 4.17
N MET A 239 21.89 7.06 5.41
CA MET A 239 22.49 7.97 6.40
C MET A 239 23.85 8.49 5.90
N LEU A 240 24.68 7.61 5.36
CA LEU A 240 25.98 7.96 4.80
C LEU A 240 25.82 8.92 3.61
N PHE A 241 24.93 8.62 2.68
CA PHE A 241 24.67 9.48 1.52
C PHE A 241 24.19 10.87 1.96
N GLN A 242 23.23 10.95 2.86
CA GLN A 242 22.70 12.21 3.36
C GLN A 242 23.76 13.00 4.14
N TRP A 243 24.62 12.33 4.89
CA TRP A 243 25.74 12.97 5.59
C TRP A 243 26.75 13.57 4.60
N ILE A 244 27.10 12.86 3.53
CA ILE A 244 27.94 13.38 2.44
C ILE A 244 27.27 14.59 1.76
N MET A 245 25.95 14.61 1.66
CA MET A 245 25.16 15.73 1.11
C MET A 245 24.98 16.91 2.10
N GLY A 246 25.69 16.93 3.22
CA GLY A 246 25.70 18.04 4.15
C GLY A 246 24.67 17.95 5.27
N ALA A 247 24.13 16.76 5.57
CA ALA A 247 23.26 16.59 6.72
C ALA A 247 23.95 16.99 8.03
N PRO A 248 23.32 17.81 8.89
CA PRO A 248 23.90 18.24 10.17
C PRO A 248 24.20 17.09 11.15
N SER A 249 23.52 15.96 10.97
CA SER A 249 23.69 14.76 11.78
C SER A 249 23.66 13.50 10.90
N PHE A 250 24.44 12.49 11.26
CA PHE A 250 24.36 11.18 10.62
C PHE A 250 22.95 10.55 10.70
N PHE A 251 22.19 10.86 11.75
CA PHE A 251 20.82 10.38 11.93
C PHE A 251 19.76 11.38 11.43
N GLN A 252 20.13 12.31 10.53
CA GLN A 252 19.24 13.40 10.10
C GLN A 252 17.95 12.88 9.46
N SER A 253 17.98 11.76 8.73
CA SER A 253 16.78 11.13 8.16
C SER A 253 15.70 10.81 9.20
N ILE A 254 16.12 10.43 10.41
CA ILE A 254 15.21 10.13 11.53
C ILE A 254 14.78 11.43 12.21
N ILE A 255 15.74 12.34 12.47
CA ILE A 255 15.49 13.61 13.13
C ILE A 255 14.51 14.47 12.32
N SER A 256 14.65 14.50 11.01
CA SER A 256 13.79 15.30 10.12
C SER A 256 12.34 14.80 10.06
N GLN A 257 12.02 13.59 10.54
CA GLN A 257 10.63 13.12 10.63
C GLN A 257 9.75 14.01 11.54
N LYS A 258 10.35 14.72 12.50
CA LYS A 258 9.63 15.67 13.36
C LYS A 258 8.96 16.81 12.59
N TYR A 259 9.55 17.25 11.46
CA TYR A 259 8.96 18.30 10.62
C TYR A 259 7.65 17.87 9.95
N TRP A 260 7.38 16.55 9.95
CA TRP A 260 6.15 15.92 9.43
C TRP A 260 5.22 15.47 10.55
N GLY A 261 5.33 16.08 11.73
CA GLY A 261 4.48 15.79 12.89
C GLY A 261 4.66 14.38 13.47
N LYS A 262 5.77 13.70 13.13
CA LYS A 262 6.03 12.35 13.65
C LYS A 262 6.86 12.44 14.93
N SER A 263 6.24 12.12 16.05
CA SER A 263 6.90 11.99 17.35
C SER A 263 6.30 10.83 18.12
N LEU A 264 7.11 10.16 18.92
CA LEU A 264 6.63 9.04 19.73
C LEU A 264 5.67 9.55 20.81
N SER A 265 4.44 9.06 20.81
CA SER A 265 3.38 9.43 21.73
C SER A 265 2.35 8.32 21.92
N LEU A 266 1.57 8.40 22.99
CA LEU A 266 0.40 7.54 23.13
C LEU A 266 -0.70 8.01 22.16
N PRO A 267 -1.44 7.07 21.54
CA PRO A 267 -2.55 7.41 20.67
C PRO A 267 -3.64 8.18 21.42
N GLN A 268 -4.12 9.27 20.82
CA GLN A 268 -5.26 10.02 21.32
C GLN A 268 -6.55 9.52 20.67
N LEU A 269 -7.64 9.51 21.42
CA LEU A 269 -8.97 9.17 20.92
C LEU A 269 -9.86 10.43 20.92
N PRO A 270 -10.78 10.57 19.95
CA PRO A 270 -11.00 9.68 18.79
C PRO A 270 -9.87 9.78 17.75
N PHE A 271 -9.66 8.69 16.97
CA PHE A 271 -8.69 8.73 15.88
C PHE A 271 -9.03 9.82 14.87
N SER A 272 -8.00 10.53 14.40
CA SER A 272 -8.14 11.64 13.47
C SER A 272 -7.76 11.23 12.03
N PHE A 273 -8.40 11.87 11.06
CA PHE A 273 -8.18 11.69 9.63
C PHE A 273 -8.19 13.07 8.97
N TRP A 274 -7.40 13.28 7.93
CA TRP A 274 -7.42 14.57 7.23
C TRP A 274 -8.52 14.66 6.19
N SER A 275 -8.95 13.53 5.64
CA SER A 275 -10.03 13.50 4.65
C SER A 275 -11.06 12.42 4.93
N ASN A 276 -12.29 12.66 4.51
CA ASN A 276 -13.37 11.69 4.61
C ASN A 276 -13.13 10.51 3.66
N GLU A 277 -12.54 10.76 2.47
CA GLU A 277 -12.21 9.73 1.49
C GLU A 277 -11.23 8.71 2.08
N SER A 278 -10.19 9.18 2.75
CA SER A 278 -9.23 8.32 3.45
C SER A 278 -9.89 7.56 4.60
N ARG A 279 -10.70 8.24 5.42
CA ARG A 279 -11.44 7.61 6.51
C ARG A 279 -12.35 6.51 5.98
N SER A 280 -13.05 6.76 4.86
CA SER A 280 -13.97 5.81 4.23
C SER A 280 -13.30 4.51 3.76
N ILE A 281 -12.01 4.55 3.43
CA ILE A 281 -11.21 3.37 3.07
C ILE A 281 -10.55 2.76 4.30
N THR A 282 -9.96 3.59 5.17
CA THR A 282 -9.12 3.12 6.28
C THR A 282 -9.94 2.40 7.34
N VAL A 283 -11.13 2.91 7.70
CA VAL A 283 -11.97 2.28 8.74
C VAL A 283 -12.44 0.87 8.33
N PRO A 284 -13.03 0.64 7.14
CA PRO A 284 -13.36 -0.70 6.71
C PRO A 284 -12.14 -1.62 6.60
N PHE A 285 -11.00 -1.09 6.16
CA PHE A 285 -9.77 -1.86 6.09
C PHE A 285 -9.32 -2.34 7.48
N LEU A 286 -9.33 -1.46 8.49
CA LEU A 286 -8.97 -1.82 9.86
C LEU A 286 -9.91 -2.89 10.41
N CYS A 287 -11.21 -2.78 10.17
CA CYS A 287 -12.17 -3.77 10.63
C CYS A 287 -12.00 -5.13 9.92
N LEU A 288 -11.97 -5.13 8.59
CA LEU A 288 -12.08 -6.35 7.78
C LEU A 288 -10.75 -7.08 7.54
N TYR A 289 -9.63 -6.38 7.66
CA TYR A 289 -8.30 -6.97 7.43
C TYR A 289 -7.41 -6.92 8.67
N PHE A 290 -7.27 -5.77 9.32
CA PHE A 290 -6.35 -5.61 10.43
C PHE A 290 -6.76 -6.45 11.65
N LEU A 291 -8.04 -6.43 12.08
CA LEU A 291 -8.51 -7.24 13.20
C LEU A 291 -8.29 -8.76 12.97
N PRO A 292 -8.65 -9.34 11.81
CA PRO A 292 -8.31 -10.73 11.50
C PRO A 292 -6.81 -11.02 11.52
N MET A 293 -5.95 -10.09 11.04
CA MET A 293 -4.50 -10.24 11.10
C MET A 293 -3.98 -10.31 12.53
N LEU A 294 -4.51 -9.45 13.44
CA LEU A 294 -4.18 -9.50 14.87
C LEU A 294 -4.55 -10.84 15.49
N VAL A 295 -5.73 -11.37 15.18
CA VAL A 295 -6.15 -12.69 15.68
C VAL A 295 -5.22 -13.80 15.19
N VAL A 296 -4.84 -13.78 13.91
CA VAL A 296 -3.88 -14.75 13.37
C VAL A 296 -2.53 -14.63 14.07
N LEU A 297 -2.03 -13.42 14.26
CA LEU A 297 -0.74 -13.19 14.92
C LEU A 297 -0.78 -13.65 16.38
N ALA A 298 -1.83 -13.27 17.14
CA ALA A 298 -2.02 -13.71 18.51
C ALA A 298 -2.04 -15.25 18.64
N ARG A 299 -2.78 -15.91 17.73
CA ARG A 299 -2.82 -17.37 17.66
C ARG A 299 -1.42 -17.97 17.46
N GLU A 300 -0.62 -17.44 16.54
CA GLU A 300 0.73 -17.95 16.27
C GLU A 300 1.64 -17.78 17.48
N VAL A 301 1.53 -16.67 18.21
CA VAL A 301 2.26 -16.42 19.47
C VAL A 301 1.85 -17.44 20.54
N VAL A 302 0.54 -17.60 20.76
CA VAL A 302 0.02 -18.58 21.75
C VAL A 302 0.47 -19.98 21.42
N LEU A 303 0.41 -20.39 20.15
CA LEU A 303 0.87 -21.70 19.72
C LEU A 303 2.39 -21.87 19.92
N ALA A 304 3.20 -20.85 19.66
CA ALA A 304 4.66 -20.91 19.87
C ALA A 304 5.02 -21.04 21.36
N LEU A 305 4.23 -20.42 22.26
CA LEU A 305 4.44 -20.46 23.69
C LEU A 305 3.91 -21.75 24.34
N SER A 306 2.73 -22.21 23.91
CA SER A 306 1.99 -23.32 24.55
C SER A 306 2.30 -24.70 23.98
N SER A 307 2.75 -24.79 22.73
CA SER A 307 2.91 -26.06 22.03
C SER A 307 4.12 -26.86 22.54
N LYS A 308 3.89 -28.11 22.99
CA LYS A 308 4.93 -29.11 23.22
C LYS A 308 5.53 -29.64 21.89
N ARG A 309 4.83 -29.47 20.77
CA ARG A 309 5.27 -29.88 19.43
C ARG A 309 5.75 -28.67 18.64
N ARG A 310 6.88 -28.82 17.95
CA ARG A 310 7.41 -27.77 17.07
C ARG A 310 6.41 -27.48 15.96
N ILE A 311 6.04 -26.23 15.81
CA ILE A 311 5.18 -25.77 14.71
C ILE A 311 6.01 -25.77 13.43
N ALA A 312 5.49 -26.36 12.35
CA ALA A 312 6.16 -26.30 11.06
C ALA A 312 6.15 -24.85 10.54
N PHE A 313 7.34 -24.29 10.37
CA PHE A 313 7.56 -22.98 9.73
C PHE A 313 8.04 -23.23 8.31
N ASP A 314 7.10 -23.51 7.38
CA ASP A 314 7.40 -23.53 5.96
C ASP A 314 7.62 -22.09 5.44
N LYS A 315 8.19 -21.97 4.25
CA LYS A 315 8.50 -20.67 3.62
C LYS A 315 7.25 -19.82 3.37
N TRP A 316 6.13 -20.45 3.00
CA TRP A 316 4.87 -19.75 2.78
C TRP A 316 4.32 -19.15 4.07
N LYS A 317 4.35 -19.91 5.14
CA LYS A 317 3.97 -19.44 6.48
C LYS A 317 4.88 -18.31 6.94
N TYR A 318 6.18 -18.44 6.72
CA TYR A 318 7.16 -17.41 7.05
C TYR A 318 6.87 -16.10 6.32
N VAL A 319 6.70 -16.14 4.98
CA VAL A 319 6.38 -14.95 4.18
C VAL A 319 5.03 -14.36 4.56
N ARG A 320 4.03 -15.19 4.83
CA ARG A 320 2.72 -14.72 5.33
C ARG A 320 2.86 -13.94 6.63
N LEU A 321 3.63 -14.45 7.59
CA LEU A 321 3.87 -13.76 8.85
C LEU A 321 4.65 -12.45 8.63
N ILE A 322 5.64 -12.42 7.71
CA ILE A 322 6.26 -11.17 7.27
C ILE A 322 5.20 -10.15 6.87
N CYS A 323 4.29 -10.54 5.98
CA CYS A 323 3.25 -9.66 5.48
C CYS A 323 2.31 -9.15 6.59
N ILE A 324 1.87 -10.05 7.47
CA ILE A 324 0.98 -9.71 8.59
C ILE A 324 1.70 -8.76 9.57
N VAL A 325 2.91 -9.09 10.01
CA VAL A 325 3.66 -8.27 10.99
C VAL A 325 3.99 -6.89 10.41
N PHE A 326 4.31 -6.81 9.10
CA PHE A 326 4.55 -5.51 8.45
C PHE A 326 3.30 -4.64 8.42
N LEU A 327 2.16 -5.18 8.01
CA LEU A 327 0.90 -4.41 7.95
C LEU A 327 0.43 -4.01 9.35
N VAL A 328 0.48 -4.92 10.31
CA VAL A 328 0.16 -4.65 11.71
C VAL A 328 1.11 -3.60 12.30
N GLY A 329 2.40 -3.73 12.04
CA GLY A 329 3.43 -2.80 12.48
C GLY A 329 3.23 -1.38 11.93
N ASN A 330 2.79 -1.22 10.67
CA ASN A 330 2.45 0.10 10.11
C ASN A 330 1.28 0.76 10.83
N VAL A 331 0.23 -0.01 11.19
CA VAL A 331 -0.89 0.52 11.96
C VAL A 331 -0.42 1.02 13.32
N PHE A 332 0.34 0.20 14.05
CA PHE A 332 0.89 0.62 15.34
C PHE A 332 1.86 1.81 15.20
N THR A 333 2.70 1.82 14.17
CA THR A 333 3.59 2.97 13.93
C THR A 333 2.79 4.24 13.71
N ALA A 334 1.75 4.23 12.88
CA ALA A 334 0.88 5.39 12.68
C ALA A 334 0.25 5.85 14.02
N LEU A 335 -0.32 4.92 14.79
CA LEU A 335 -0.95 5.23 16.07
C LEU A 335 0.02 5.87 17.06
N PHE A 336 1.25 5.35 17.18
CA PHE A 336 2.23 5.81 18.17
C PHE A 336 3.11 6.96 17.69
N THR A 337 3.15 7.27 16.39
CA THR A 337 3.99 8.36 15.87
C THR A 337 3.20 9.57 15.38
N GLN A 338 1.88 9.44 15.22
CA GLN A 338 1.00 10.50 14.70
C GLN A 338 -0.09 10.91 15.72
N HIS A 339 0.13 10.71 17.01
CA HIS A 339 -0.80 11.09 18.10
C HIS A 339 -2.23 10.56 17.92
N GLY A 340 -2.40 9.39 17.32
CA GLY A 340 -3.72 8.83 16.97
C GLY A 340 -4.25 9.26 15.61
N GLY A 341 -3.48 10.03 14.84
CA GLY A 341 -3.74 10.32 13.44
C GLY A 341 -3.46 9.09 12.57
N LEU A 342 -4.41 8.74 11.70
CA LEU A 342 -4.27 7.62 10.76
C LEU A 342 -3.98 8.13 9.33
N TYR A 343 -3.18 9.20 9.26
CA TYR A 343 -2.82 9.86 8.02
C TYR A 343 -2.01 8.96 7.11
N SER A 344 -2.36 8.92 5.84
CA SER A 344 -1.72 8.09 4.81
C SER A 344 -1.68 6.59 5.10
N LEU A 345 -2.40 6.09 6.11
CA LEU A 345 -2.32 4.69 6.53
C LEU A 345 -2.73 3.74 5.40
N ALA A 346 -3.85 4.02 4.71
CA ALA A 346 -4.31 3.18 3.60
C ALA A 346 -3.25 3.08 2.49
N ARG A 347 -2.50 4.14 2.21
CA ARG A 347 -1.36 4.16 1.28
C ARG A 347 -0.25 3.20 1.71
N TYR A 348 0.10 3.20 3.00
CA TYR A 348 1.16 2.33 3.53
C TYR A 348 0.73 0.86 3.67
N LEU A 349 -0.55 0.57 3.60
CA LEU A 349 -1.09 -0.78 3.72
C LEU A 349 -1.43 -1.37 2.35
N LEU A 350 -2.36 -0.74 1.61
CA LEU A 350 -2.95 -1.30 0.39
C LEU A 350 -1.98 -1.26 -0.81
N ALA A 351 -1.13 -0.24 -0.90
CA ALA A 351 -0.18 -0.07 -1.99
C ALA A 351 1.13 -0.85 -1.79
N THR A 352 1.08 -2.01 -1.13
CA THR A 352 2.27 -2.81 -0.82
C THR A 352 2.17 -4.24 -1.34
N PRO A 353 3.31 -4.87 -1.68
CA PRO A 353 3.33 -6.29 -2.02
C PRO A 353 2.86 -7.20 -0.87
N PHE A 354 2.97 -6.73 0.37
CA PHE A 354 2.53 -7.47 1.55
C PHE A 354 1.02 -7.70 1.55
N PHE A 355 0.26 -6.65 1.26
CA PHE A 355 -1.20 -6.74 1.12
C PHE A 355 -1.59 -7.64 -0.07
N VAL A 356 -0.96 -7.43 -1.23
CA VAL A 356 -1.22 -8.24 -2.43
C VAL A 356 -0.91 -9.72 -2.18
N PHE A 357 0.18 -10.03 -1.47
CA PHE A 357 0.51 -11.40 -1.08
C PHE A 357 -0.59 -12.02 -0.24
N LEU A 358 -1.05 -11.32 0.81
CA LEU A 358 -2.11 -11.82 1.69
C LEU A 358 -3.44 -11.97 0.95
N LEU A 359 -3.77 -11.04 0.06
CA LEU A 359 -4.95 -11.13 -0.80
C LEU A 359 -4.93 -12.42 -1.62
N PHE A 360 -3.83 -12.67 -2.33
CA PHE A 360 -3.68 -13.85 -3.19
C PHE A 360 -3.60 -15.16 -2.38
N ASP A 361 -2.89 -15.16 -1.26
CA ASP A 361 -2.82 -16.32 -0.37
C ASP A 361 -4.20 -16.66 0.21
N THR A 362 -5.00 -15.65 0.57
CA THR A 362 -6.37 -15.82 1.07
C THR A 362 -7.29 -16.41 0.00
N ILE A 363 -7.20 -15.93 -1.25
CA ILE A 363 -7.97 -16.47 -2.38
C ILE A 363 -7.61 -17.93 -2.64
N ASN A 364 -6.32 -18.30 -2.53
CA ASN A 364 -5.87 -19.67 -2.81
C ASN A 364 -6.28 -20.68 -1.72
N ARG A 365 -6.55 -20.21 -0.51
CA ARG A 365 -6.95 -21.07 0.60
C ARG A 365 -8.46 -21.38 0.59
N LYS A 366 -8.78 -22.56 1.08
CA LYS A 366 -10.17 -22.88 1.43
C LYS A 366 -10.52 -22.11 2.72
N GLN A 367 -11.43 -21.15 2.59
CA GLN A 367 -11.92 -20.40 3.75
C GLN A 367 -12.74 -21.31 4.65
N ASN A 368 -12.47 -21.24 5.96
CA ASN A 368 -13.29 -21.92 6.97
C ASN A 368 -14.61 -21.13 7.19
N ASN A 369 -15.70 -21.82 7.46
CA ASN A 369 -16.98 -21.22 7.79
C ASN A 369 -16.88 -20.20 8.92
N PHE A 370 -16.04 -20.45 9.91
CA PHE A 370 -15.77 -19.50 11.00
C PHE A 370 -15.33 -18.13 10.47
N TRP A 371 -14.30 -18.08 9.59
CA TRP A 371 -13.83 -16.81 9.04
C TRP A 371 -14.85 -16.14 8.12
N GLN A 372 -15.72 -16.91 7.47
CA GLN A 372 -16.81 -16.35 6.68
C GLN A 372 -17.84 -15.68 7.57
N ILE A 373 -18.21 -16.30 8.70
CA ILE A 373 -19.12 -15.72 9.69
C ILE A 373 -18.50 -14.46 10.31
N VAL A 374 -17.22 -14.53 10.71
CA VAL A 374 -16.50 -13.36 11.25
C VAL A 374 -16.50 -12.21 10.25
N CYS A 375 -16.21 -12.47 8.98
CA CYS A 375 -16.26 -11.45 7.92
C CYS A 375 -17.66 -10.83 7.77
N LEU A 376 -18.74 -11.65 7.83
CA LEU A 376 -20.10 -11.16 7.78
C LEU A 376 -20.43 -10.24 8.97
N VAL A 377 -20.14 -10.70 10.18
CA VAL A 377 -20.43 -9.93 11.41
C VAL A 377 -19.64 -8.62 11.41
N ILE A 378 -18.34 -8.67 11.15
CA ILE A 378 -17.52 -7.47 11.10
C ILE A 378 -17.97 -6.56 9.95
N GLY A 379 -18.36 -7.11 8.79
CA GLY A 379 -18.88 -6.35 7.65
C GLY A 379 -20.15 -5.58 8.03
N VAL A 380 -21.10 -6.21 8.71
CA VAL A 380 -22.33 -5.54 9.20
C VAL A 380 -21.99 -4.45 10.21
N ILE A 381 -21.10 -4.72 11.17
CA ILE A 381 -20.64 -3.73 12.14
C ILE A 381 -19.97 -2.55 11.42
N THR A 382 -19.14 -2.82 10.43
CA THR A 382 -18.47 -1.79 9.62
C THR A 382 -19.49 -0.93 8.88
N ILE A 383 -20.52 -1.53 8.28
CA ILE A 383 -21.61 -0.80 7.62
C ILE A 383 -22.32 0.12 8.62
N ILE A 384 -22.63 -0.37 9.83
CA ILE A 384 -23.27 0.43 10.88
C ILE A 384 -22.38 1.60 11.31
N ILE A 385 -21.08 1.36 11.52
CA ILE A 385 -20.12 2.41 11.89
C ILE A 385 -19.99 3.47 10.78
N CYS A 386 -20.01 3.03 9.52
CA CYS A 386 -19.86 3.90 8.36
C CYS A 386 -21.16 4.50 7.86
N LYS A 387 -22.31 4.28 8.53
CA LYS A 387 -23.64 4.72 8.04
C LYS A 387 -23.74 6.19 7.68
N ASP A 388 -23.07 7.06 8.44
CA ASP A 388 -23.09 8.50 8.23
C ASP A 388 -22.30 8.95 6.98
N TYR A 389 -21.44 8.06 6.44
CA TYR A 389 -20.68 8.28 5.20
C TYR A 389 -21.46 7.82 3.98
N PHE A 390 -22.49 6.97 4.12
CA PHE A 390 -23.29 6.42 3.03
C PHE A 390 -24.11 7.46 2.26
N ALA A 391 -24.36 8.61 2.87
CA ALA A 391 -25.08 9.71 2.25
C ALA A 391 -24.20 10.63 1.39
N LYS A 392 -22.89 10.40 1.32
CA LYS A 392 -21.91 11.27 0.65
C LYS A 392 -21.06 10.45 -0.33
N ALA A 393 -20.42 11.12 -1.29
CA ALA A 393 -19.53 10.47 -2.27
C ALA A 393 -18.38 9.67 -1.61
N ASP A 394 -17.99 10.05 -0.41
CA ASP A 394 -16.96 9.38 0.42
C ASP A 394 -17.28 7.91 0.68
N PHE A 395 -18.54 7.53 0.60
CA PHE A 395 -19.03 6.16 0.75
C PHE A 395 -18.46 5.18 -0.27
N PHE A 396 -18.15 5.65 -1.47
CA PHE A 396 -17.78 4.76 -2.55
C PHE A 396 -16.48 3.99 -2.25
N GLY A 397 -15.51 4.62 -1.60
CA GLY A 397 -14.29 3.97 -1.13
C GLY A 397 -14.58 2.85 -0.12
N ALA A 398 -15.45 3.12 0.88
CA ALA A 398 -15.87 2.13 1.88
C ALA A 398 -16.60 0.95 1.23
N TYR A 399 -17.52 1.22 0.30
CA TYR A 399 -18.23 0.20 -0.45
C TYR A 399 -17.28 -0.73 -1.21
N LEU A 400 -16.27 -0.17 -1.92
CA LEU A 400 -15.29 -0.97 -2.64
C LEU A 400 -14.50 -1.88 -1.70
N VAL A 401 -14.04 -1.39 -0.54
CA VAL A 401 -13.32 -2.22 0.45
C VAL A 401 -14.21 -3.33 0.99
N ILE A 402 -15.45 -3.01 1.39
CA ILE A 402 -16.39 -3.97 1.97
C ILE A 402 -16.73 -5.05 0.93
N VAL A 403 -17.17 -4.67 -0.27
CA VAL A 403 -17.58 -5.61 -1.33
C VAL A 403 -16.41 -6.48 -1.77
N THR A 404 -15.22 -5.90 -1.96
CA THR A 404 -14.02 -6.66 -2.31
C THR A 404 -13.69 -7.69 -1.22
N SER A 405 -13.81 -7.31 0.05
CA SER A 405 -13.59 -8.22 1.18
C SER A 405 -14.58 -9.38 1.18
N PHE A 406 -15.87 -9.10 0.98
CA PHE A 406 -16.89 -10.15 0.86
C PHE A 406 -16.57 -11.09 -0.32
N LEU A 407 -16.20 -10.55 -1.47
CA LEU A 407 -15.85 -11.39 -2.62
C LEU A 407 -14.63 -12.27 -2.34
N VAL A 408 -13.60 -11.79 -1.61
CA VAL A 408 -12.43 -12.59 -1.21
C VAL A 408 -12.83 -13.78 -0.34
N TYR A 409 -13.75 -13.60 0.60
CA TYR A 409 -14.17 -14.67 1.52
C TYR A 409 -15.22 -15.61 0.94
N PHE A 410 -16.08 -15.13 0.02
CA PHE A 410 -17.25 -15.87 -0.46
C PHE A 410 -17.16 -16.28 -1.94
N TYR A 411 -16.12 -15.92 -2.69
CA TYR A 411 -16.06 -16.15 -4.14
C TYR A 411 -16.30 -17.60 -4.56
N ARG A 412 -15.97 -18.59 -3.70
CA ARG A 412 -16.19 -20.02 -4.00
C ARG A 412 -17.65 -20.45 -3.91
N ARG A 413 -18.50 -19.66 -3.22
CA ARG A 413 -19.93 -19.91 -3.08
C ARG A 413 -20.75 -19.24 -4.18
N ILE A 414 -20.15 -18.33 -4.93
CA ILE A 414 -20.81 -17.58 -5.99
C ILE A 414 -20.64 -18.33 -7.31
N HIS A 415 -21.72 -18.46 -8.07
CA HIS A 415 -21.66 -19.06 -9.41
C HIS A 415 -20.67 -18.32 -10.29
N THR A 416 -19.83 -19.02 -11.03
CA THR A 416 -18.67 -18.47 -11.73
C THR A 416 -19.01 -17.32 -12.68
N LYS A 417 -20.10 -17.42 -13.45
CA LYS A 417 -20.53 -16.35 -14.37
C LYS A 417 -20.92 -15.09 -13.59
N ILE A 418 -21.71 -15.23 -12.54
CA ILE A 418 -22.13 -14.12 -11.67
C ILE A 418 -20.92 -13.44 -11.04
N LEU A 419 -19.97 -14.25 -10.53
CA LEU A 419 -18.73 -13.71 -9.94
C LEU A 419 -17.95 -12.85 -10.93
N TYR A 420 -17.72 -13.31 -12.15
CA TYR A 420 -16.97 -12.55 -13.15
C TYR A 420 -17.71 -11.28 -13.58
N SER A 421 -19.03 -11.32 -13.71
CA SER A 421 -19.83 -10.13 -14.00
C SER A 421 -19.74 -9.11 -12.86
N LEU A 422 -19.88 -9.54 -11.61
CA LEU A 422 -19.72 -8.66 -10.44
C LEU A 422 -18.32 -8.05 -10.38
N LEU A 423 -17.27 -8.88 -10.56
CA LEU A 423 -15.89 -8.38 -10.55
C LEU A 423 -15.64 -7.36 -11.68
N ALA A 424 -16.17 -7.61 -12.88
CA ALA A 424 -16.04 -6.65 -14.00
C ALA A 424 -16.69 -5.30 -13.66
N ILE A 425 -17.91 -5.33 -13.11
CA ILE A 425 -18.62 -4.12 -12.68
C ILE A 425 -17.81 -3.37 -11.62
N ILE A 426 -17.30 -4.07 -10.60
CA ILE A 426 -16.53 -3.45 -9.52
C ILE A 426 -15.22 -2.88 -10.03
N VAL A 427 -14.54 -3.54 -10.98
CA VAL A 427 -13.33 -3.00 -11.63
C VAL A 427 -13.63 -1.70 -12.37
N LEU A 428 -14.75 -1.62 -13.12
CA LEU A 428 -15.16 -0.39 -13.79
C LEU A 428 -15.47 0.71 -12.77
N LEU A 429 -16.22 0.39 -11.72
CA LEU A 429 -16.51 1.34 -10.65
C LEU A 429 -15.24 1.81 -9.95
N ASN A 430 -14.28 0.91 -9.70
CA ASN A 430 -12.99 1.28 -9.12
C ASN A 430 -12.14 2.13 -10.08
N ALA A 431 -12.23 1.91 -11.40
CA ALA A 431 -11.58 2.77 -12.38
C ALA A 431 -12.14 4.20 -12.34
N CYS A 432 -13.47 4.35 -12.24
CA CYS A 432 -14.12 5.64 -12.04
C CYS A 432 -13.69 6.31 -10.71
N TRP A 433 -13.66 5.55 -9.62
CA TRP A 433 -13.18 6.03 -8.33
C TRP A 433 -11.72 6.45 -8.38
N THR A 434 -10.87 5.66 -9.01
CA THR A 434 -9.45 5.96 -9.18
C THR A 434 -9.24 7.24 -10.00
N ALA A 435 -10.02 7.44 -11.07
CA ALA A 435 -10.00 8.66 -11.88
C ALA A 435 -10.46 9.89 -11.06
N TYR A 436 -11.50 9.73 -10.23
CA TYR A 436 -11.95 10.78 -9.31
C TYR A 436 -10.86 11.14 -8.29
N MET A 437 -10.24 10.16 -7.64
CA MET A 437 -9.15 10.38 -6.69
C MET A 437 -7.95 11.04 -7.37
N PHE A 438 -7.65 10.67 -8.61
CA PHE A 438 -6.61 11.31 -9.40
C PHE A 438 -6.93 12.78 -9.69
N ASN A 439 -8.20 13.10 -10.00
CA ASN A 439 -8.63 14.49 -10.15
C ASN A 439 -8.51 15.30 -8.85
N CYS A 440 -8.88 14.71 -7.70
CA CYS A 440 -8.68 15.35 -6.39
C CYS A 440 -7.20 15.67 -6.13
N PHE A 441 -6.30 14.79 -6.54
CA PHE A 441 -4.87 15.04 -6.44
C PHE A 441 -4.42 16.22 -7.32
N LEU A 442 -4.89 16.28 -8.56
CA LEU A 442 -4.58 17.39 -9.48
C LEU A 442 -5.13 18.75 -9.00
N LEU A 443 -6.17 18.74 -8.20
CA LEU A 443 -6.75 19.89 -7.51
C LEU A 443 -6.01 20.22 -6.19
N ASN A 444 -4.82 19.64 -5.96
CA ASN A 444 -4.06 19.78 -4.74
C ASN A 444 -4.77 19.25 -3.48
N GLY A 445 -5.76 18.38 -3.67
CA GLY A 445 -6.41 17.68 -2.57
C GLY A 445 -5.51 16.59 -1.99
N TRP A 446 -5.44 16.51 -0.67
CA TRP A 446 -4.73 15.43 0.01
C TRP A 446 -5.62 14.19 0.09
N ILE A 447 -5.44 13.27 -0.84
CA ILE A 447 -6.30 12.09 -0.99
C ILE A 447 -5.83 10.86 -0.19
N PHE A 448 -4.67 10.93 0.42
CA PHE A 448 -4.02 9.79 1.08
C PHE A 448 -4.12 9.79 2.59
N THR A 449 -4.85 10.73 3.14
CA THR A 449 -4.92 10.92 4.60
C THR A 449 -6.15 10.34 5.23
#